data_ea53d75bf90b8ea3e5397de94e379cc4
#
_entry.id   ea53d75bf90b8ea3e5397de94e379cc4
#
_cell.length_a   1.000
_cell.length_b   1.000
_cell.length_c   1.000
_cell.angle_alpha   90.00
_cell.angle_beta   90.00
_cell.angle_gamma   90.00
#
_symmetry.space_group_name_H-M   'P 1'
#
loop_
_entity.id
_entity.type
_entity.pdbx_description
1 polymer ?
#
loop_
_entity_poly.entity_id
_entity_poly.type
_entity_poly.pdbx_seq_one_letter_code
_entity_poly.pdbx_strand_id
1 'polypeptide(L)'
;MLAVCLRDPQTARWRPGALGPRARTPEVTIDALASAIDATATATGLSTRFVALDPAADHRLHRQIADRMATPADTRRPTLAGLLAEFADVEVVATMRYHGAVAAALAGAPVATLAFSPKLTALAGDLGPAAAPAAGPGDLPRAVGEALTGGRHVAEAVERLIDLAGVNATILDDLLETS
;
A
#
# COMPACT_ATOMS: atom_id res chain seq x y z
N MET A 1 12.37 7.36 -4.95
CA MET A 1 12.06 7.26 -3.50
C MET A 1 11.06 6.13 -3.28
N LEU A 2 11.20 5.32 -2.23
CA LEU A 2 10.24 4.34 -1.74
C LEU A 2 9.41 4.98 -0.63
N ALA A 3 8.11 5.17 -0.85
CA ALA A 3 7.20 5.56 0.23
C ALA A 3 6.62 4.32 0.91
N VAL A 4 6.48 4.36 2.24
CA VAL A 4 6.06 3.21 3.05
C VAL A 4 4.90 3.61 3.97
N CYS A 5 3.73 2.96 3.77
CA CYS A 5 2.51 3.22 4.53
C CYS A 5 2.11 1.97 5.32
N LEU A 6 2.56 1.87 6.55
CA LEU A 6 2.29 0.72 7.40
C LEU A 6 1.28 1.06 8.50
N ARG A 7 0.61 0.03 8.99
CA ARG A 7 -0.23 0.05 10.18
C ARG A 7 0.21 -1.06 11.12
N ASP A 8 -0.10 -0.92 12.39
CA ASP A 8 0.17 -1.97 13.36
C ASP A 8 -0.57 -3.26 12.95
N PRO A 9 0.16 -4.33 12.61
CA PRO A 9 -0.44 -5.61 12.22
C PRO A 9 -1.24 -6.25 13.35
N GLN A 10 -0.96 -5.95 14.61
CA GLN A 10 -1.68 -6.48 15.78
C GLN A 10 -3.04 -5.79 15.96
N THR A 11 -3.18 -4.53 15.56
CA THR A 11 -4.47 -3.82 15.59
C THR A 11 -5.34 -4.15 14.38
N ALA A 12 -4.75 -4.65 13.31
CA ALA A 12 -5.46 -5.23 12.20
C ALA A 12 -6.09 -6.55 12.65
N ARG A 13 -7.26 -6.52 13.30
CA ARG A 13 -8.08 -7.71 13.54
C ARG A 13 -8.52 -8.27 12.19
N TRP A 14 -7.60 -8.94 11.51
CA TRP A 14 -7.95 -9.77 10.40
C TRP A 14 -8.79 -10.93 10.95
N ARG A 15 -10.09 -10.86 10.75
CA ARG A 15 -10.96 -12.03 10.86
C ARG A 15 -10.92 -12.67 9.49
N PRO A 16 -10.28 -13.86 9.32
CA PRO A 16 -10.46 -14.62 8.11
C PRO A 16 -11.96 -14.82 7.97
N GLY A 17 -12.54 -14.43 6.84
CA GLY A 17 -13.89 -14.82 6.49
C GLY A 17 -13.96 -16.35 6.59
N ALA A 18 -15.10 -16.88 7.04
CA ALA A 18 -15.32 -18.27 7.45
C ALA A 18 -15.21 -19.32 6.31
N LEU A 19 -14.43 -19.09 5.28
CA LEU A 19 -14.29 -19.95 4.11
C LEU A 19 -12.80 -20.16 3.79
N GLY A 20 -12.19 -21.18 4.40
CA GLY A 20 -10.90 -21.71 3.98
C GLY A 20 -10.01 -22.21 5.13
N PRO A 21 -9.08 -23.15 4.86
CA PRO A 21 -8.15 -23.64 5.87
C PRO A 21 -7.29 -22.49 6.40
N ARG A 22 -7.08 -22.45 7.72
CA ARG A 22 -6.26 -21.50 8.45
C ARG A 22 -4.81 -21.53 7.95
N ALA A 23 -4.49 -20.78 6.91
CA ALA A 23 -3.11 -20.42 6.66
C ALA A 23 -2.65 -19.59 7.88
N ARG A 24 -1.62 -20.06 8.59
CA ARG A 24 -0.98 -19.29 9.66
C ARG A 24 -0.43 -18.03 9.00
N THR A 25 -1.04 -16.90 9.27
CA THR A 25 -0.45 -15.61 8.87
C THR A 25 0.91 -15.53 9.56
N PRO A 26 2.02 -15.32 8.83
CA PRO A 26 3.32 -15.14 9.46
C PRO A 26 3.23 -14.02 10.49
N GLU A 27 3.80 -14.22 11.66
CA GLU A 27 3.87 -13.18 12.67
C GLU A 27 4.72 -12.03 12.12
N VAL A 28 4.09 -10.90 11.84
CA VAL A 28 4.77 -9.72 11.32
C VAL A 28 5.32 -8.95 12.51
N THR A 29 6.63 -9.01 12.69
CA THR A 29 7.35 -8.28 13.73
C THR A 29 7.90 -6.96 13.20
N ILE A 30 8.18 -6.03 14.11
CA ILE A 30 8.84 -4.75 13.77
C ILE A 30 10.21 -5.01 13.15
N ASP A 31 10.97 -5.97 13.66
CA ASP A 31 12.30 -6.32 13.15
C ASP A 31 12.22 -6.91 11.73
N ALA A 32 11.21 -7.74 11.46
CA ALA A 32 10.99 -8.27 10.12
C ALA A 32 10.63 -7.16 9.11
N LEU A 33 9.83 -6.17 9.52
CA LEU A 33 9.51 -5.01 8.69
C LEU A 33 10.74 -4.13 8.47
N ALA A 34 11.52 -3.82 9.50
CA ALA A 34 12.73 -3.02 9.38
C ALA A 34 13.73 -3.69 8.40
N SER A 35 14.03 -4.98 8.61
CA SER A 35 14.92 -5.74 7.74
C SER A 35 14.45 -5.82 6.29
N ALA A 36 13.13 -5.97 6.08
CA ALA A 36 12.57 -6.03 4.74
C ALA A 36 12.67 -4.68 4.01
N ILE A 37 12.44 -3.56 4.71
CA ILE A 37 12.55 -2.23 4.15
C ILE A 37 14.01 -1.90 3.85
N ASP A 38 14.95 -2.22 4.73
CA ASP A 38 16.38 -2.06 4.49
C ASP A 38 16.85 -2.87 3.27
N ALA A 39 16.43 -4.13 3.18
CA ALA A 39 16.73 -4.98 2.04
C ALA A 39 16.16 -4.40 0.73
N THR A 40 14.94 -3.84 0.79
CA THR A 40 14.30 -3.21 -0.36
C THR A 40 15.04 -1.94 -0.77
N ALA A 41 15.36 -1.06 0.18
CA ALA A 41 16.13 0.16 -0.07
C ALA A 41 17.50 -0.15 -0.69
N THR A 42 18.18 -1.16 -0.16
CA THR A 42 19.49 -1.62 -0.68
C THR A 42 19.37 -2.19 -2.10
N ALA A 43 18.38 -3.05 -2.35
CA ALA A 43 18.20 -3.70 -3.65
C ALA A 43 17.78 -2.72 -4.75
N THR A 44 17.05 -1.65 -4.41
CA THR A 44 16.54 -0.68 -5.39
C THR A 44 17.36 0.61 -5.46
N GLY A 45 18.22 0.88 -4.47
CA GLY A 45 18.92 2.16 -4.34
C GLY A 45 18.02 3.33 -3.96
N LEU A 46 16.75 3.07 -3.57
CA LEU A 46 15.78 4.10 -3.22
C LEU A 46 15.92 4.53 -1.75
N SER A 47 15.84 5.84 -1.50
CA SER A 47 15.67 6.36 -0.14
C SER A 47 14.27 6.03 0.38
N THR A 48 14.13 5.82 1.69
CA THR A 48 12.87 5.45 2.34
C THR A 48 12.18 6.66 2.97
N ARG A 49 10.85 6.75 2.78
CA ARG A 49 9.98 7.71 3.45
C ARG A 49 8.77 7.00 4.02
N PHE A 50 8.57 7.10 5.32
CA PHE A 50 7.32 6.68 5.95
C PHE A 50 6.25 7.75 5.80
N VAL A 51 5.05 7.33 5.40
CA VAL A 51 3.87 8.20 5.26
C VAL A 51 2.77 7.70 6.20
N ALA A 52 2.49 8.45 7.26
CA ALA A 52 1.50 8.11 8.27
C ALA A 52 0.11 8.58 7.83
N LEU A 53 -0.78 7.63 7.50
CA LEU A 53 -2.17 7.90 7.12
C LEU A 53 -3.07 8.10 8.33
N ASP A 54 -2.73 7.48 9.45
CA ASP A 54 -3.28 7.75 10.77
C ASP A 54 -2.14 8.27 11.65
N PRO A 55 -2.00 9.61 11.81
CA PRO A 55 -0.85 10.19 12.50
C PRO A 55 -0.66 9.69 13.94
N ALA A 56 -1.75 9.35 14.63
CA ALA A 56 -1.69 8.87 16.00
C ALA A 56 -1.19 7.41 16.09
N ALA A 57 -1.73 6.53 15.25
CA ALA A 57 -1.42 5.11 15.29
C ALA A 57 -0.15 4.75 14.48
N ASP A 58 -0.03 5.25 13.24
CA ASP A 58 1.01 4.83 12.32
C ASP A 58 2.37 5.42 12.68
N HIS A 59 2.41 6.68 13.16
CA HIS A 59 3.67 7.35 13.47
C HIS A 59 4.51 6.63 14.52
N ARG A 60 3.85 6.08 15.54
CA ARG A 60 4.55 5.31 16.58
C ARG A 60 5.21 4.07 15.97
N LEU A 61 4.48 3.34 15.14
CA LEU A 61 4.99 2.16 14.45
C LEU A 61 6.16 2.53 13.52
N HIS A 62 6.00 3.58 12.71
CA HIS A 62 7.03 4.02 11.77
C HIS A 62 8.32 4.38 12.50
N ARG A 63 8.25 5.10 13.63
CA ARG A 63 9.43 5.38 14.45
C ARG A 63 10.08 4.11 14.98
N GLN A 64 9.29 3.18 15.53
CA GLN A 64 9.83 1.92 16.04
C GLN A 64 10.52 1.09 14.96
N ILE A 65 10.07 1.16 13.73
CA ILE A 65 10.71 0.49 12.58
C ILE A 65 11.97 1.27 12.20
N ALA A 66 11.90 2.59 12.03
CA ALA A 66 13.04 3.43 11.67
C ALA A 66 14.20 3.32 12.65
N ASP A 67 13.90 3.22 13.97
CA ASP A 67 14.91 3.02 15.03
C ASP A 67 15.66 1.67 14.90
N ARG A 68 15.15 0.72 14.10
CA ARG A 68 15.74 -0.60 13.86
C ARG A 68 16.36 -0.76 12.46
N MET A 69 16.10 0.19 11.58
CA MET A 69 16.65 0.19 10.24
C MET A 69 18.13 0.60 10.26
N ALA A 70 18.92 0.00 9.37
CA ALA A 70 20.29 0.40 9.11
C ALA A 70 20.34 1.62 8.15
N THR A 71 19.34 1.75 7.27
CA THR A 71 19.24 2.87 6.33
C THR A 71 18.41 4.01 6.93
N PRO A 72 18.77 5.28 6.67
CA PRO A 72 17.98 6.40 7.17
C PRO A 72 16.61 6.46 6.47
N ALA A 73 15.58 6.85 7.23
CA ALA A 73 14.24 7.04 6.73
C ALA A 73 13.65 8.37 7.19
N ASP A 74 12.98 9.07 6.28
CA ASP A 74 12.18 10.26 6.57
C ASP A 74 10.75 9.86 7.00
N THR A 75 10.06 10.70 7.75
CA THR A 75 8.66 10.45 8.16
C THR A 75 7.80 11.67 7.88
N ARG A 76 6.68 11.45 7.17
CA ARG A 76 5.69 12.47 6.82
C ARG A 76 4.33 12.15 7.45
N ARG A 77 3.58 13.21 7.72
CA ARG A 77 2.22 13.15 8.26
C ARG A 77 1.33 14.09 7.44
N PRO A 78 1.03 13.73 6.20
CA PRO A 78 0.20 14.58 5.36
C PRO A 78 -1.22 14.68 5.91
N THR A 79 -1.88 15.78 5.58
CA THR A 79 -3.34 15.83 5.62
C THR A 79 -3.91 14.97 4.50
N LEU A 80 -5.19 14.62 4.57
CA LEU A 80 -5.85 13.88 3.48
C LEU A 80 -5.71 14.63 2.13
N ALA A 81 -5.87 15.96 2.15
CA ALA A 81 -5.71 16.79 0.96
C ALA A 81 -4.27 16.82 0.42
N GLY A 82 -3.26 16.68 1.29
CA GLY A 82 -1.85 16.66 0.92
C GLY A 82 -1.32 15.28 0.51
N LEU A 83 -2.12 14.22 0.67
CA LEU A 83 -1.64 12.85 0.49
C LEU A 83 -1.20 12.55 -0.95
N LEU A 84 -1.92 13.04 -1.95
CA LEU A 84 -1.55 12.85 -3.36
C LEU A 84 -0.21 13.55 -3.67
N ALA A 85 0.01 14.74 -3.12
CA ALA A 85 1.28 15.46 -3.30
C ALA A 85 2.46 14.72 -2.67
N GLU A 86 2.25 14.01 -1.53
CA GLU A 86 3.30 13.19 -0.92
C GLU A 86 3.72 11.99 -1.78
N PHE A 87 2.87 11.53 -2.68
CA PHE A 87 3.16 10.41 -3.57
C PHE A 87 3.55 10.83 -4.99
N ALA A 88 3.45 12.12 -5.35
CA ALA A 88 3.76 12.58 -6.70
C ALA A 88 5.23 12.38 -7.10
N ASP A 89 6.15 12.42 -6.12
CA ASP A 89 7.60 12.33 -6.35
C ASP A 89 8.18 10.97 -5.94
N VAL A 90 7.35 9.93 -5.80
CA VAL A 90 7.85 8.61 -5.42
C VAL A 90 7.83 7.63 -6.59
N GLU A 91 8.82 6.76 -6.66
CA GLU A 91 8.90 5.72 -7.70
C GLU A 91 7.98 4.53 -7.40
N VAL A 92 7.71 4.28 -6.10
CA VAL A 92 6.85 3.16 -5.67
C VAL A 92 6.36 3.38 -4.25
N VAL A 93 5.15 2.90 -3.97
CA VAL A 93 4.56 2.91 -2.63
C VAL A 93 4.40 1.48 -2.11
N ALA A 94 5.04 1.16 -0.99
CA ALA A 94 4.83 -0.08 -0.25
C ALA A 94 3.78 0.15 0.84
N THR A 95 2.66 -0.58 0.83
CA THR A 95 1.56 -0.26 1.74
C THR A 95 0.81 -1.47 2.29
N MET A 96 0.41 -1.35 3.57
CA MET A 96 -0.60 -2.20 4.25
C MET A 96 -1.98 -1.52 4.31
N ARG A 97 -2.08 -0.28 3.84
CA ARG A 97 -3.27 0.57 3.92
C ARG A 97 -3.97 0.65 2.58
N TYR A 98 -5.27 0.33 2.54
CA TYR A 98 -6.11 0.45 1.34
C TYR A 98 -6.07 1.86 0.75
N HIS A 99 -6.32 2.89 1.58
CA HIS A 99 -6.29 4.28 1.12
C HIS A 99 -4.89 4.74 0.66
N GLY A 100 -3.83 4.14 1.22
CA GLY A 100 -2.47 4.37 0.75
C GLY A 100 -2.26 3.85 -0.67
N ALA A 101 -2.79 2.66 -0.99
CA ALA A 101 -2.72 2.11 -2.34
C ALA A 101 -3.56 2.93 -3.34
N VAL A 102 -4.78 3.33 -2.96
CA VAL A 102 -5.64 4.20 -3.80
C VAL A 102 -4.95 5.53 -4.09
N ALA A 103 -4.45 6.21 -3.05
CA ALA A 103 -3.79 7.51 -3.22
C ALA A 103 -2.51 7.40 -4.04
N ALA A 104 -1.72 6.33 -3.88
CA ALA A 104 -0.54 6.07 -4.69
C ALA A 104 -0.89 5.92 -6.17
N ALA A 105 -1.87 5.08 -6.49
CA ALA A 105 -2.32 4.88 -7.86
C ALA A 105 -2.83 6.19 -8.48
N LEU A 106 -3.67 6.96 -7.76
CA LEU A 106 -4.16 8.27 -8.21
C LEU A 106 -3.03 9.30 -8.42
N ALA A 107 -1.93 9.20 -7.67
CA ALA A 107 -0.74 10.02 -7.86
C ALA A 107 0.20 9.51 -8.98
N GLY A 108 -0.14 8.39 -9.64
CA GLY A 108 0.66 7.79 -10.70
C GLY A 108 1.78 6.87 -10.21
N ALA A 109 1.83 6.55 -8.91
CA ALA A 109 2.86 5.69 -8.33
C ALA A 109 2.41 4.22 -8.30
N PRO A 110 3.24 3.26 -8.74
CA PRO A 110 2.97 1.83 -8.62
C PRO A 110 3.02 1.38 -7.16
N VAL A 111 2.35 0.25 -6.88
CA VAL A 111 2.08 -0.18 -5.52
C VAL A 111 2.62 -1.57 -5.22
N ALA A 112 3.45 -1.71 -4.20
CA ALA A 112 3.73 -3.00 -3.57
C ALA A 112 2.81 -3.18 -2.36
N THR A 113 1.96 -4.20 -2.36
CA THR A 113 1.00 -4.40 -1.27
C THR A 113 1.45 -5.48 -0.30
N LEU A 114 1.51 -5.14 0.99
CA LEU A 114 1.54 -6.11 2.07
C LEU A 114 0.09 -6.41 2.46
N ALA A 115 -0.49 -7.43 1.79
CA ALA A 115 -1.93 -7.66 1.80
C ALA A 115 -2.41 -8.33 3.10
N PHE A 116 -2.81 -7.51 4.07
CA PHE A 116 -3.42 -7.96 5.33
C PHE A 116 -4.96 -7.83 5.35
N SER A 117 -5.57 -7.42 4.23
CA SER A 117 -7.02 -7.31 4.14
C SER A 117 -7.54 -7.73 2.77
N PRO A 118 -8.73 -8.36 2.70
CA PRO A 118 -9.35 -8.72 1.43
C PRO A 118 -9.54 -7.53 0.48
N LYS A 119 -9.82 -6.33 1.03
CA LYS A 119 -9.99 -5.11 0.24
C LYS A 119 -8.69 -4.70 -0.48
N LEU A 120 -7.56 -4.82 0.21
CA LEU A 120 -6.26 -4.48 -0.39
C LEU A 120 -5.86 -5.52 -1.43
N THR A 121 -6.16 -6.80 -1.19
CA THR A 121 -5.94 -7.87 -2.17
C THR A 121 -6.79 -7.67 -3.42
N ALA A 122 -8.08 -7.31 -3.27
CA ALA A 122 -8.96 -7.02 -4.40
C ALA A 122 -8.43 -5.84 -5.21
N LEU A 123 -8.10 -4.72 -4.55
CA LEU A 123 -7.55 -3.55 -5.22
C LEU A 123 -6.24 -3.86 -5.97
N ALA A 124 -5.35 -4.67 -5.39
CA ALA A 124 -4.14 -5.09 -6.09
C ALA A 124 -4.44 -5.89 -7.36
N GLY A 125 -5.48 -6.74 -7.33
CA GLY A 125 -5.99 -7.44 -8.51
C GLY A 125 -6.55 -6.47 -9.56
N ASP A 126 -7.32 -5.48 -9.12
CA ASP A 126 -7.92 -4.46 -10.00
C ASP A 126 -6.86 -3.55 -10.65
N LEU A 127 -5.80 -3.22 -9.93
CA LEU A 127 -4.66 -2.47 -10.47
C LEU A 127 -3.80 -3.32 -11.44
N GLY A 128 -3.89 -4.65 -11.37
CA GLY A 128 -3.18 -5.55 -12.27
C GLY A 128 -1.66 -5.38 -12.19
N PRO A 129 -0.95 -5.21 -13.33
CA PRO A 129 0.51 -5.08 -13.34
C PRO A 129 1.06 -3.85 -12.60
N ALA A 130 0.21 -2.84 -12.33
CA ALA A 130 0.58 -1.66 -11.56
C ALA A 130 0.71 -1.92 -10.06
N ALA A 131 0.30 -3.11 -9.60
CA ALA A 131 0.41 -3.53 -8.21
C ALA A 131 1.03 -4.92 -8.09
N ALA A 132 1.93 -5.09 -7.13
CA ALA A 132 2.56 -6.36 -6.83
C ALA A 132 2.34 -6.75 -5.36
N PRO A 133 1.66 -7.89 -5.09
CA PRO A 133 1.46 -8.35 -3.74
C PRO A 133 2.72 -9.02 -3.17
N ALA A 134 3.08 -8.66 -1.94
CA ALA A 134 4.07 -9.37 -1.14
C ALA A 134 3.38 -10.38 -0.22
N ALA A 135 3.88 -11.61 -0.19
CA ALA A 135 3.37 -12.67 0.68
C ALA A 135 3.67 -12.42 2.17
N GLY A 136 4.61 -11.55 2.47
CA GLY A 136 5.02 -11.13 3.80
C GLY A 136 6.19 -10.16 3.74
N PRO A 137 6.72 -9.70 4.89
CA PRO A 137 7.82 -8.74 4.90
C PRO A 137 9.03 -9.19 4.07
N GLY A 138 9.47 -10.43 4.20
CA GLY A 138 10.63 -10.95 3.45
C GLY A 138 10.48 -10.97 1.93
N ASP A 139 9.26 -10.85 1.43
CA ASP A 139 8.94 -10.82 0.00
C ASP A 139 8.83 -9.38 -0.56
N LEU A 140 8.98 -8.37 0.30
CA LEU A 140 8.84 -6.97 -0.08
C LEU A 140 9.83 -6.52 -1.17
N PRO A 141 11.12 -6.91 -1.14
CA PRO A 141 12.05 -6.51 -2.21
C PRO A 141 11.61 -6.98 -3.60
N ARG A 142 11.11 -8.22 -3.72
CA ARG A 142 10.57 -8.76 -4.97
C ARG A 142 9.34 -7.96 -5.41
N ALA A 143 8.37 -7.77 -4.52
CA ALA A 143 7.14 -7.07 -4.84
C ALA A 143 7.40 -5.61 -5.27
N VAL A 144 8.32 -4.91 -4.62
CA VAL A 144 8.71 -3.56 -5.01
C VAL A 144 9.38 -3.55 -6.39
N GLY A 145 10.26 -4.50 -6.68
CA GLY A 145 10.88 -4.63 -8.01
C GLY A 145 9.86 -4.89 -9.12
N GLU A 146 8.87 -5.75 -8.87
CA GLU A 146 7.77 -6.02 -9.81
C GLU A 146 6.88 -4.80 -10.01
N ALA A 147 6.51 -4.10 -8.92
CA ALA A 147 5.71 -2.89 -8.99
C ALA A 147 6.42 -1.80 -9.82
N LEU A 148 7.72 -1.58 -9.59
CA LEU A 148 8.53 -0.65 -10.40
C LEU A 148 8.48 -0.99 -11.89
N THR A 149 8.59 -2.27 -12.25
CA THR A 149 8.50 -2.73 -13.63
C THR A 149 7.10 -2.50 -14.21
N GLY A 150 6.07 -2.67 -13.39
CA GLY A 150 4.66 -2.47 -13.74
C GLY A 150 4.22 -1.00 -13.77
N GLY A 151 5.05 -0.06 -13.33
CA GLY A 151 4.69 1.35 -13.17
C GLY A 151 4.10 2.02 -14.40
N ARG A 152 4.52 1.61 -15.61
CA ARG A 152 3.95 2.09 -16.88
C ARG A 152 2.45 1.83 -17.05
N HIS A 153 1.86 0.90 -16.31
CA HIS A 153 0.45 0.52 -16.38
C HIS A 153 -0.44 1.25 -15.38
N VAL A 154 0.12 2.12 -14.52
CA VAL A 154 -0.65 2.80 -13.46
C VAL A 154 -1.74 3.67 -14.06
N ALA A 155 -1.42 4.49 -15.05
CA ALA A 155 -2.40 5.41 -15.67
C ALA A 155 -3.58 4.65 -16.27
N GLU A 156 -3.33 3.60 -17.06
CA GLU A 156 -4.35 2.75 -17.65
C GLU A 156 -5.23 2.05 -16.59
N ALA A 157 -4.61 1.56 -15.51
CA ALA A 157 -5.35 0.92 -14.42
C ALA A 157 -6.27 1.93 -13.70
N VAL A 158 -5.80 3.14 -13.46
CA VAL A 158 -6.57 4.21 -12.82
C VAL A 158 -7.74 4.65 -13.71
N GLU A 159 -7.53 4.90 -15.00
CA GLU A 159 -8.59 5.24 -15.95
C GLU A 159 -9.69 4.18 -15.93
N ARG A 160 -9.34 2.91 -16.07
CA ARG A 160 -10.29 1.79 -16.00
C ARG A 160 -11.09 1.76 -14.70
N LEU A 161 -10.47 2.03 -13.55
CA LEU A 161 -11.16 2.05 -12.26
C LEU A 161 -12.08 3.27 -12.10
N ILE A 162 -11.71 4.41 -12.67
CA ILE A 162 -12.57 5.61 -12.71
C ILE A 162 -13.81 5.34 -13.56
N ASP A 163 -13.65 4.70 -14.72
CA ASP A 163 -14.77 4.34 -15.60
C ASP A 163 -15.74 3.39 -14.89
N LEU A 164 -15.22 2.37 -14.20
CA LEU A 164 -16.04 1.44 -13.41
C LEU A 164 -16.78 2.14 -12.25
N ALA A 165 -16.14 3.12 -11.61
CA ALA A 165 -16.78 3.92 -10.57
C ALA A 165 -17.90 4.80 -11.15
N GLY A 166 -17.72 5.34 -12.34
CA GLY A 166 -18.75 6.09 -13.07
C GLY A 166 -20.00 5.27 -13.36
N VAL A 167 -19.84 4.01 -13.78
CA VAL A 167 -20.97 3.08 -13.99
C VAL A 167 -21.78 2.87 -12.70
N ASN A 168 -21.10 2.71 -11.56
CA ASN A 168 -21.77 2.57 -10.26
C ASN A 168 -22.57 3.82 -9.87
N ALA A 169 -22.06 5.02 -10.18
CA ALA A 169 -22.77 6.27 -9.92
C ALA A 169 -24.06 6.36 -10.77
N THR A 170 -23.97 6.02 -12.05
CA THR A 170 -25.16 6.00 -12.96
C THR A 170 -26.24 5.04 -12.46
N ILE A 171 -25.84 3.82 -12.04
CA ILE A 171 -26.80 2.85 -11.48
C ILE A 171 -27.49 3.38 -10.23
N LEU A 172 -26.76 4.08 -9.36
CA LEU A 172 -27.33 4.68 -8.14
C LEU A 172 -28.31 5.80 -8.48
N ASP A 173 -27.98 6.65 -9.44
CA ASP A 173 -28.88 7.73 -9.89
C ASP A 173 -30.17 7.14 -10.48
N ASP A 174 -30.10 6.12 -11.34
CA ASP A 174 -31.26 5.43 -11.91
C ASP A 174 -32.17 4.81 -10.82
N LEU A 175 -31.57 4.24 -9.76
CA LEU A 175 -32.31 3.66 -8.64
C LEU A 175 -33.02 4.72 -7.79
N LEU A 176 -32.43 5.90 -7.64
CA LEU A 176 -33.01 7.00 -6.88
C LEU A 176 -34.15 7.69 -7.65
N GLU A 177 -34.07 7.76 -8.98
CA GLU A 177 -35.11 8.34 -9.83
C GLU A 177 -36.37 7.44 -9.97
N THR A 178 -36.21 6.12 -9.73
CA THR A 178 -37.30 5.13 -9.84
C THR A 178 -38.03 4.86 -8.50
N SER A 179 -37.62 5.52 -7.43
CA SER A 179 -38.20 5.39 -6.06
C SER A 179 -39.10 6.54 -5.69
#